data_95c8792aeff4af46e0bec5459a0ac282
#
_entry.id   95c8792aeff4af46e0bec5459a0ac282
#
_cell.length_a   1.000
_cell.length_b   1.000
_cell.length_c   1.000
_cell.angle_alpha   90.00
_cell.angle_beta   90.00
_cell.angle_gamma   90.00
#
_symmetry.space_group_name_H-M   'P 1'
#
loop_
_entity.id
_entity.type
_entity.pdbx_description
1 polymer ?
#
loop_
_entity_poly.entity_id
_entity_poly.type
_entity_poly.pdbx_seq_one_letter_code
_entity_poly.pdbx_strand_id
1 'polypeptide(L)'
;ISLGLVGSEMCIRDSYYLTEFGYKVILFGSSVMHNMDLNIIEDNSKYMRRKYGKIDFVHINTLMYSKASKVRRVLSDYLFFKRLVSLADNFECPDCIIATGGPLLTNPLLKYAQKRGISYIKESLDVWPDNFVDFGLISKWNPIVKLLFAQSKYNCAKSDALVFSWSGCYDYLKNKRWDVDNGGPIDLKKVFYINNGVDLDDFENFKQQFIIDDPDLRSCHKKVVYLGSLRHVNNVMQLVYAAEILENKKKDVKFLIYGDGTEREKIISYCKEHQLSNIIVKDKWIDPKYVPYVLSKSYLNILNYLSSDFAKNGISSSKMFQYMAAGKPIVCNINIYD
;
A
#
# COMPACT_ATOMS: atom_id res chain seq x y z
N ILE A 1 -5.19 18.88 1.06
CA ILE A 1 -4.08 18.37 0.27
C ILE A 1 -3.71 16.99 0.79
N SER A 2 -3.92 15.96 0.00
CA SER A 2 -3.41 14.63 0.28
C SER A 2 -2.11 14.42 -0.50
N LEU A 3 -1.03 14.06 0.19
CA LEU A 3 0.28 13.83 -0.41
C LEU A 3 0.57 12.33 -0.39
N GLY A 4 0.22 11.65 -1.48
CA GLY A 4 0.60 10.26 -1.70
C GLY A 4 1.89 10.15 -2.50
N LEU A 5 2.76 9.22 -2.15
CA LEU A 5 3.71 8.69 -3.11
C LEU A 5 2.92 8.11 -4.29
N VAL A 6 3.29 8.48 -5.50
CA VAL A 6 2.60 8.14 -6.75
C VAL A 6 2.13 6.69 -6.79
N GLY A 7 0.86 6.50 -7.11
CA GLY A 7 0.28 5.20 -7.38
C GLY A 7 -0.42 4.52 -6.20
N SER A 8 -0.61 5.19 -5.07
CA SER A 8 -1.50 4.69 -4.04
C SER A 8 -2.95 4.92 -4.46
N GLU A 9 -3.64 3.88 -4.91
CA GLU A 9 -5.09 3.90 -5.17
C GLU A 9 -5.87 4.47 -3.97
N MET A 10 -5.34 4.28 -2.76
CA MET A 10 -5.90 4.80 -1.51
C MET A 10 -5.96 6.33 -1.51
N CYS A 11 -4.84 7.02 -1.75
CA CYS A 11 -4.83 8.48 -1.73
C CYS A 11 -5.72 9.11 -2.82
N ILE A 12 -5.84 8.46 -3.98
CA ILE A 12 -6.73 8.90 -5.05
C ILE A 12 -8.19 8.76 -4.60
N ARG A 13 -8.54 7.64 -3.99
CA ARG A 13 -9.88 7.38 -3.48
C ARG A 13 -10.23 8.31 -2.33
N ASP A 14 -9.33 8.50 -1.37
CA ASP A 14 -9.54 9.43 -0.26
C ASP A 14 -9.75 10.87 -0.78
N SER A 15 -8.94 11.28 -1.76
CA SER A 15 -9.10 12.58 -2.44
C SER A 15 -10.46 12.69 -3.12
N TYR A 16 -10.94 11.63 -3.76
CA TYR A 16 -12.26 11.61 -4.39
C TYR A 16 -13.37 11.83 -3.35
N TYR A 17 -13.39 11.04 -2.27
CA TYR A 17 -14.41 11.19 -1.24
C TYR A 17 -14.35 12.55 -0.52
N LEU A 18 -13.15 13.07 -0.25
CA LEU A 18 -13.00 14.41 0.30
C LEU A 18 -13.63 15.46 -0.63
N THR A 19 -13.48 15.33 -1.96
CA THR A 19 -14.14 16.24 -2.89
C THR A 19 -15.67 16.08 -2.92
N GLU A 20 -16.18 14.85 -2.75
CA GLU A 20 -17.62 14.60 -2.61
C GLU A 20 -18.18 15.22 -1.33
N PHE A 21 -17.42 15.26 -0.25
CA PHE A 21 -17.78 15.97 0.98
C PHE A 21 -17.62 17.49 0.91
N GLY A 22 -17.28 18.04 -0.25
CA GLY A 22 -17.21 19.47 -0.49
C GLY A 22 -15.85 20.12 -0.19
N TYR A 23 -14.82 19.34 0.12
CA TYR A 23 -13.46 19.86 0.30
C TYR A 23 -12.80 20.13 -1.06
N LYS A 24 -12.07 21.23 -1.14
CA LYS A 24 -11.17 21.49 -2.27
C LYS A 24 -9.86 20.72 -2.05
N VAL A 25 -9.60 19.74 -2.90
CA VAL A 25 -8.44 18.86 -2.75
C VAL A 25 -7.46 19.03 -3.90
N ILE A 26 -6.18 19.22 -3.57
CA ILE A 26 -5.07 19.14 -4.51
C ILE A 26 -4.22 17.94 -4.09
N LEU A 27 -4.12 16.94 -4.95
CA LEU A 27 -3.30 15.75 -4.72
C LEU A 27 -1.92 15.95 -5.36
N PHE A 28 -0.85 15.81 -4.58
CA PHE A 28 0.51 15.88 -5.09
C PHE A 28 1.13 14.49 -5.16
N GLY A 29 1.75 14.18 -6.29
CA GLY A 29 2.45 12.92 -6.49
C GLY A 29 3.71 13.10 -7.34
N SER A 30 4.61 12.10 -7.32
CA SER A 30 5.76 12.08 -8.22
C SER A 30 5.32 11.88 -9.67
N SER A 31 6.07 12.43 -10.62
CA SER A 31 5.84 12.19 -12.05
C SER A 31 6.34 10.82 -12.51
N VAL A 32 7.19 10.17 -11.72
CA VAL A 32 7.70 8.82 -12.02
C VAL A 32 6.71 7.77 -11.56
N MET A 33 6.19 7.00 -12.50
CA MET A 33 5.27 5.91 -12.25
C MET A 33 6.01 4.71 -11.66
N HIS A 34 5.67 4.38 -10.40
CA HIS A 34 6.28 3.23 -9.73
C HIS A 34 5.96 1.93 -10.49
N ASN A 35 6.96 1.11 -10.73
CA ASN A 35 6.89 -0.16 -11.47
C ASN A 35 6.69 -0.09 -13.01
N MET A 36 6.60 1.10 -13.61
CA MET A 36 6.36 1.23 -15.04
C MET A 36 7.57 1.76 -15.83
N ASP A 37 8.67 2.13 -15.14
CA ASP A 37 9.84 2.78 -15.75
C ASP A 37 9.46 3.97 -16.66
N LEU A 38 8.42 4.71 -16.26
CA LEU A 38 7.83 5.82 -16.99
C LEU A 38 7.86 7.09 -16.13
N ASN A 39 8.31 8.20 -16.74
CA ASN A 39 8.10 9.55 -16.24
C ASN A 39 7.05 10.24 -17.11
N ILE A 40 5.93 10.68 -16.52
CA ILE A 40 4.88 11.35 -17.27
C ILE A 40 5.18 12.79 -17.63
N ILE A 41 6.29 13.36 -17.13
CA ILE A 41 6.84 14.66 -17.52
C ILE A 41 8.07 14.39 -18.37
N GLU A 42 7.94 14.61 -19.66
CA GLU A 42 8.99 14.34 -20.65
C GLU A 42 9.92 15.56 -20.89
N ASP A 43 9.44 16.73 -20.52
CA ASP A 43 10.20 17.99 -20.63
C ASP A 43 10.92 18.35 -19.31
N ASN A 44 11.54 19.54 -19.28
CA ASN A 44 12.22 20.07 -18.09
C ASN A 44 11.29 20.78 -17.11
N SER A 45 9.98 20.67 -17.27
CA SER A 45 9.00 21.26 -16.37
C SER A 45 9.17 20.73 -14.95
N LYS A 46 9.08 21.60 -13.95
CA LYS A 46 9.21 21.23 -12.54
C LYS A 46 8.01 20.46 -12.03
N TYR A 47 6.84 20.69 -12.61
CA TYR A 47 5.59 20.00 -12.31
C TYR A 47 4.62 20.06 -13.48
N MET A 48 3.64 19.16 -13.47
CA MET A 48 2.51 19.13 -14.40
C MET A 48 1.20 19.05 -13.58
N ARG A 49 0.23 19.89 -13.89
CA ARG A 49 -1.09 19.87 -13.26
C ARG A 49 -2.12 19.28 -14.20
N ARG A 50 -2.87 18.30 -13.74
CA ARG A 50 -3.94 17.62 -14.49
C ARG A 50 -5.19 17.51 -13.61
N LYS A 51 -6.37 17.53 -14.23
CA LYS A 51 -7.64 17.20 -13.55
C LYS A 51 -8.03 15.77 -13.87
N TYR A 52 -8.36 15.01 -12.83
CA TYR A 52 -8.95 13.68 -12.94
C TYR A 52 -10.33 13.73 -12.26
N GLY A 53 -11.40 13.94 -13.07
CA GLY A 53 -12.72 14.24 -12.54
C GLY A 53 -12.70 15.53 -11.70
N LYS A 54 -13.08 15.42 -10.43
CA LYS A 54 -13.05 16.53 -9.47
C LYS A 54 -11.69 16.75 -8.80
N ILE A 55 -10.77 15.80 -8.93
CA ILE A 55 -9.46 15.83 -8.27
C ILE A 55 -8.48 16.68 -9.11
N ASP A 56 -7.87 17.65 -8.47
CA ASP A 56 -6.77 18.42 -9.02
C ASP A 56 -5.44 17.73 -8.66
N PHE A 57 -4.76 17.14 -9.62
CA PHE A 57 -3.55 16.37 -9.41
C PHE A 57 -2.33 17.13 -9.94
N VAL A 58 -1.34 17.30 -9.07
CA VAL A 58 -0.04 17.93 -9.40
C VAL A 58 1.05 16.88 -9.36
N HIS A 59 1.58 16.55 -10.52
CA HIS A 59 2.74 15.66 -10.66
C HIS A 59 4.02 16.48 -10.54
N ILE A 60 4.83 16.19 -9.53
CA ILE A 60 6.13 16.84 -9.31
C ILE A 60 7.20 16.04 -10.07
N ASN A 61 7.96 16.71 -10.93
CA ASN A 61 9.05 16.07 -11.66
C ASN A 61 10.12 15.54 -10.69
N THR A 62 10.50 14.28 -10.82
CA THR A 62 11.50 13.61 -9.99
C THR A 62 12.47 12.80 -10.86
N LEU A 63 13.46 12.17 -10.21
CA LEU A 63 14.42 11.35 -10.93
C LEU A 63 13.82 10.02 -11.35
N MET A 64 14.01 9.64 -12.60
CA MET A 64 13.75 8.29 -13.06
C MET A 64 14.59 7.27 -12.29
N TYR A 65 13.98 6.18 -11.93
CA TYR A 65 14.65 5.02 -11.31
C TYR A 65 14.08 3.71 -11.85
N SER A 66 14.95 2.73 -12.03
CA SER A 66 14.54 1.36 -12.38
C SER A 66 14.16 0.57 -11.10
N LYS A 67 13.38 -0.50 -11.27
CA LYS A 67 12.99 -1.41 -10.17
C LYS A 67 14.19 -1.91 -9.35
N ALA A 68 15.36 -2.04 -9.96
CA ALA A 68 16.57 -2.53 -9.30
C ALA A 68 17.28 -1.47 -8.43
N SER A 69 17.07 -0.18 -8.67
CA SER A 69 17.85 0.89 -8.02
C SER A 69 17.15 1.47 -6.78
N LYS A 70 17.34 0.80 -5.64
CA LYS A 70 16.81 1.26 -4.33
C LYS A 70 17.31 2.65 -3.94
N VAL A 71 18.58 2.95 -4.19
CA VAL A 71 19.19 4.26 -3.84
C VAL A 71 18.58 5.40 -4.67
N ARG A 72 18.45 5.20 -5.98
CA ARG A 72 17.83 6.21 -6.86
C ARG A 72 16.36 6.45 -6.49
N ARG A 73 15.64 5.43 -6.04
CA ARG A 73 14.28 5.58 -5.54
C ARG A 73 14.23 6.49 -4.32
N VAL A 74 15.06 6.24 -3.31
CA VAL A 74 15.13 7.08 -2.10
C VAL A 74 15.49 8.53 -2.46
N LEU A 75 16.41 8.72 -3.42
CA LEU A 75 16.78 10.05 -3.89
C LEU A 75 15.62 10.73 -4.65
N SER A 76 14.88 9.98 -5.46
CA SER A 76 13.68 10.47 -6.16
C SER A 76 12.61 10.93 -5.14
N ASP A 77 12.35 10.12 -4.11
CA ASP A 77 11.39 10.44 -3.05
C ASP A 77 11.85 11.69 -2.26
N TYR A 78 13.14 11.82 -1.95
CA TYR A 78 13.69 13.01 -1.32
C TYR A 78 13.50 14.27 -2.20
N LEU A 79 13.79 14.16 -3.48
CA LEU A 79 13.61 15.26 -4.43
C LEU A 79 12.15 15.66 -4.58
N PHE A 80 11.23 14.71 -4.52
CA PHE A 80 9.80 14.98 -4.52
C PHE A 80 9.43 15.96 -3.39
N PHE A 81 9.73 15.62 -2.14
CA PHE A 81 9.38 16.49 -1.00
C PHE A 81 10.15 17.81 -1.00
N LYS A 82 11.42 17.80 -1.39
CA LYS A 82 12.21 19.03 -1.52
C LYS A 82 11.62 19.98 -2.57
N ARG A 83 11.28 19.47 -3.75
CA ARG A 83 10.66 20.27 -4.82
C ARG A 83 9.26 20.72 -4.43
N LEU A 84 8.46 19.85 -3.83
CA LEU A 84 7.13 20.18 -3.35
C LEU A 84 7.16 21.39 -2.41
N VAL A 85 8.02 21.38 -1.40
CA VAL A 85 8.17 22.51 -0.48
C VAL A 85 8.63 23.78 -1.20
N SER A 86 9.54 23.65 -2.19
CA SER A 86 10.02 24.81 -2.97
C SER A 86 8.98 25.39 -3.92
N LEU A 87 7.98 24.61 -4.30
CA LEU A 87 6.92 25.02 -5.22
C LEU A 87 5.60 25.32 -4.50
N ALA A 88 5.55 25.11 -3.19
CA ALA A 88 4.32 25.21 -2.41
C ALA A 88 3.65 26.60 -2.55
N ASP A 89 4.44 27.65 -2.66
CA ASP A 89 3.95 29.02 -2.80
C ASP A 89 3.34 29.32 -4.20
N ASN A 90 3.50 28.41 -5.16
CA ASN A 90 2.82 28.51 -6.46
C ASN A 90 1.39 28.00 -6.42
N PHE A 91 0.97 27.44 -5.32
CA PHE A 91 -0.38 26.88 -5.13
C PHE A 91 -1.11 27.67 -4.04
N GLU A 92 -2.42 27.50 -4.00
CA GLU A 92 -3.23 28.09 -2.93
C GLU A 92 -2.77 27.58 -1.57
N CYS A 93 -2.72 28.47 -0.56
CA CYS A 93 -2.40 28.09 0.79
C CYS A 93 -3.48 27.15 1.33
N PRO A 94 -3.14 25.92 1.75
CA PRO A 94 -4.12 24.98 2.26
C PRO A 94 -4.44 25.27 3.73
N ASP A 95 -5.66 24.92 4.15
CA ASP A 95 -6.03 24.88 5.57
C ASP A 95 -5.40 23.68 6.27
N CYS A 96 -5.19 22.58 5.53
CA CYS A 96 -4.67 21.33 6.07
C CYS A 96 -3.80 20.59 5.06
N ILE A 97 -2.74 19.98 5.54
CA ILE A 97 -1.86 19.07 4.78
C ILE A 97 -1.99 17.66 5.36
N ILE A 98 -2.42 16.71 4.54
CA ILE A 98 -2.38 15.28 4.87
C ILE A 98 -1.17 14.66 4.17
N ALA A 99 -0.22 14.13 4.94
CA ALA A 99 1.04 13.62 4.42
C ALA A 99 1.22 12.13 4.72
N THR A 100 1.39 11.34 3.64
CA THR A 100 1.81 9.94 3.68
C THR A 100 3.28 9.82 3.34
N GLY A 101 3.97 8.82 3.90
CA GLY A 101 5.37 8.53 3.58
C GLY A 101 6.29 8.49 4.80
N GLY A 102 7.55 8.10 4.56
CA GLY A 102 8.56 8.00 5.62
C GLY A 102 8.88 9.35 6.26
N PRO A 103 9.02 9.42 7.59
CA PRO A 103 9.16 10.69 8.30
C PRO A 103 10.40 11.51 7.91
N LEU A 104 11.49 10.85 7.53
CA LEU A 104 12.69 11.55 7.06
C LEU A 104 12.41 12.39 5.80
N LEU A 105 11.48 11.92 4.97
CA LEU A 105 11.09 12.58 3.73
C LEU A 105 10.01 13.63 3.96
N THR A 106 9.07 13.37 4.88
CA THR A 106 7.93 14.26 5.16
C THR A 106 8.24 15.38 6.15
N ASN A 107 9.31 15.29 6.95
CA ASN A 107 9.68 16.33 7.92
C ASN A 107 9.90 17.72 7.31
N PRO A 108 10.47 17.90 6.10
CA PRO A 108 10.53 19.23 5.46
C PRO A 108 9.15 19.87 5.26
N LEU A 109 8.15 19.04 4.90
CA LEU A 109 6.78 19.46 4.71
C LEU A 109 6.09 19.79 6.04
N LEU A 110 6.31 18.98 7.07
CA LEU A 110 5.87 19.27 8.43
C LEU A 110 6.40 20.64 8.92
N LYS A 111 7.70 20.90 8.72
CA LYS A 111 8.32 22.19 9.08
C LYS A 111 7.72 23.36 8.27
N TYR A 112 7.43 23.15 7.00
CA TYR A 112 6.75 24.12 6.16
C TYR A 112 5.36 24.46 6.71
N ALA A 113 4.56 23.43 7.05
CA ALA A 113 3.24 23.60 7.63
C ALA A 113 3.28 24.39 8.96
N GLN A 114 4.15 23.97 9.88
CA GLN A 114 4.33 24.66 11.16
C GLN A 114 4.72 26.15 11.01
N LYS A 115 5.63 26.43 10.07
CA LYS A 115 6.09 27.82 9.83
C LYS A 115 4.98 28.72 9.30
N ARG A 116 3.96 28.15 8.67
CA ARG A 116 2.82 28.85 8.09
C ARG A 116 1.53 28.75 8.91
N GLY A 117 1.54 28.03 10.03
CA GLY A 117 0.34 27.79 10.84
C GLY A 117 -0.70 26.90 10.15
N ILE A 118 -0.26 26.03 9.21
CA ILE A 118 -1.12 25.10 8.47
C ILE A 118 -1.24 23.81 9.29
N SER A 119 -2.47 23.32 9.49
CA SER A 119 -2.71 22.03 10.15
C SER A 119 -2.03 20.88 9.38
N TYR A 120 -1.35 20.01 10.11
CA TYR A 120 -0.61 18.90 9.52
C TYR A 120 -1.06 17.55 10.09
N ILE A 121 -1.62 16.71 9.25
CA ILE A 121 -2.06 15.36 9.56
C ILE A 121 -1.03 14.38 9.01
N LYS A 122 -0.45 13.56 9.89
CA LYS A 122 0.41 12.44 9.48
C LYS A 122 -0.45 11.21 9.27
N GLU A 123 -0.46 10.71 8.04
CA GLU A 123 -1.04 9.41 7.72
C GLU A 123 0.05 8.33 7.69
N SER A 124 -0.19 7.20 8.35
CA SER A 124 0.71 6.06 8.43
C SER A 124 0.01 4.80 7.94
N LEU A 125 0.28 4.43 6.71
CA LEU A 125 -0.28 3.25 6.06
C LEU A 125 0.45 1.97 6.45
N ASP A 126 1.75 2.09 6.75
CA ASP A 126 2.64 1.00 7.14
C ASP A 126 3.27 1.25 8.51
N VAL A 127 3.68 0.18 9.19
CA VAL A 127 4.42 0.25 10.47
C VAL A 127 5.88 0.61 10.18
N TRP A 128 6.10 1.88 9.90
CA TRP A 128 7.42 2.42 9.58
C TRP A 128 8.10 3.00 10.84
N PRO A 129 9.42 2.76 11.10
CA PRO A 129 10.41 2.03 10.29
C PRO A 129 10.54 0.54 10.65
N ASP A 130 9.68 0.02 11.52
CA ASP A 130 9.74 -1.35 12.05
C ASP A 130 9.77 -2.39 10.92
N ASN A 131 9.02 -2.19 9.84
CA ASN A 131 8.98 -3.09 8.69
C ASN A 131 10.35 -3.45 8.14
N PHE A 132 11.33 -2.52 8.16
CA PHE A 132 12.69 -2.83 7.69
C PHE A 132 13.43 -3.77 8.62
N VAL A 133 13.17 -3.66 9.92
CA VAL A 133 13.78 -4.52 10.95
C VAL A 133 13.11 -5.89 10.93
N ASP A 134 11.78 -5.93 10.88
CA ASP A 134 10.98 -7.16 10.95
C ASP A 134 11.16 -8.04 9.71
N PHE A 135 11.37 -7.42 8.54
CA PHE A 135 11.74 -8.16 7.32
C PHE A 135 13.23 -8.49 7.20
N GLY A 136 14.03 -8.20 8.23
CA GLY A 136 15.46 -8.49 8.23
C GLY A 136 16.29 -7.69 7.23
N LEU A 137 15.73 -6.59 6.69
CA LEU A 137 16.41 -5.76 5.70
C LEU A 137 17.52 -4.92 6.32
N ILE A 138 17.36 -4.51 7.57
CA ILE A 138 18.33 -3.72 8.33
C ILE A 138 18.30 -4.20 9.79
N SER A 139 19.46 -4.39 10.41
CA SER A 139 19.56 -4.74 11.83
C SER A 139 19.01 -3.63 12.73
N LYS A 140 18.27 -4.00 13.78
CA LYS A 140 17.77 -3.05 14.80
C LYS A 140 18.87 -2.24 15.49
N TRP A 141 20.10 -2.73 15.49
CA TRP A 141 21.28 -2.07 16.09
C TRP A 141 21.93 -1.05 15.15
N ASN A 142 21.51 -1.01 13.88
CA ASN A 142 22.06 -0.06 12.91
C ASN A 142 21.74 1.38 13.33
N PRO A 143 22.73 2.29 13.37
CA PRO A 143 22.50 3.70 13.76
C PRO A 143 21.50 4.42 12.85
N ILE A 144 21.41 4.03 11.58
CA ILE A 144 20.40 4.57 10.65
C ILE A 144 18.98 4.23 11.14
N VAL A 145 18.76 3.02 11.64
CA VAL A 145 17.45 2.61 12.18
C VAL A 145 17.09 3.46 13.40
N LYS A 146 18.04 3.71 14.30
CA LYS A 146 17.82 4.62 15.45
C LYS A 146 17.44 6.02 15.00
N LEU A 147 18.11 6.56 13.98
CA LEU A 147 17.76 7.85 13.39
C LEU A 147 16.34 7.84 12.80
N LEU A 148 15.97 6.78 12.07
CA LEU A 148 14.63 6.63 11.50
C LEU A 148 13.55 6.62 12.58
N PHE A 149 13.76 5.89 13.69
CA PHE A 149 12.86 5.91 14.85
C PHE A 149 12.75 7.30 15.50
N ALA A 150 13.88 7.99 15.69
CA ALA A 150 13.88 9.33 16.23
C ALA A 150 13.10 10.32 15.34
N GLN A 151 13.28 10.23 14.02
CA GLN A 151 12.55 11.05 13.05
C GLN A 151 11.05 10.69 13.00
N SER A 152 10.70 9.41 13.15
CA SER A 152 9.31 8.96 13.24
C SER A 152 8.63 9.52 14.50
N LYS A 153 9.30 9.38 15.66
CA LYS A 153 8.82 9.95 16.92
C LYS A 153 8.63 11.47 16.84
N TYR A 154 9.61 12.17 16.26
CA TYR A 154 9.53 13.62 16.05
C TYR A 154 8.34 14.00 15.16
N ASN A 155 8.17 13.33 14.01
CA ASN A 155 7.08 13.61 13.10
C ASN A 155 5.72 13.39 13.77
N CYS A 156 5.54 12.24 14.45
CA CYS A 156 4.31 11.95 15.20
C CYS A 156 4.06 12.97 16.34
N ALA A 157 5.10 13.37 17.07
CA ALA A 157 4.97 14.33 18.17
C ALA A 157 4.52 15.70 17.68
N LYS A 158 4.99 16.12 16.52
CA LYS A 158 4.81 17.47 15.97
C LYS A 158 3.63 17.61 15.02
N SER A 159 3.01 16.52 14.60
CA SER A 159 1.77 16.54 13.82
C SER A 159 0.58 16.92 14.68
N ASP A 160 -0.40 17.61 14.12
CA ASP A 160 -1.64 17.99 14.80
C ASP A 160 -2.56 16.81 14.99
N ALA A 161 -2.60 15.88 14.00
CA ALA A 161 -3.30 14.61 14.10
C ALA A 161 -2.48 13.48 13.47
N LEU A 162 -2.72 12.25 13.96
CA LEU A 162 -2.11 11.02 13.48
C LEU A 162 -3.20 10.07 13.03
N VAL A 163 -3.15 9.66 11.78
CA VAL A 163 -4.05 8.66 11.21
C VAL A 163 -3.25 7.40 10.92
N PHE A 164 -3.70 6.28 11.47
CA PHE A 164 -3.12 4.96 11.22
C PHE A 164 -4.16 4.06 10.57
N SER A 165 -3.76 3.33 9.55
CA SER A 165 -4.64 2.38 8.86
C SER A 165 -4.64 0.97 9.48
N TRP A 166 -3.94 0.76 10.60
CA TRP A 166 -3.83 -0.52 11.30
C TRP A 166 -4.22 -0.41 12.78
N SER A 167 -4.92 -1.42 13.30
CA SER A 167 -5.68 -1.38 14.56
C SER A 167 -4.81 -1.23 15.82
N GLY A 168 -3.62 -1.84 15.83
CA GLY A 168 -2.70 -1.80 16.97
C GLY A 168 -1.91 -0.50 17.13
N CYS A 169 -2.31 0.58 16.49
CA CYS A 169 -1.56 1.85 16.53
C CYS A 169 -1.39 2.42 17.94
N TYR A 170 -2.41 2.29 18.79
CA TYR A 170 -2.35 2.76 20.18
C TYR A 170 -1.33 1.95 20.99
N ASP A 171 -1.37 0.63 20.90
CA ASP A 171 -0.44 -0.27 21.60
C ASP A 171 0.98 -0.13 21.07
N TYR A 172 1.14 0.10 19.78
CA TYR A 172 2.44 0.42 19.18
C TYR A 172 3.07 1.65 19.83
N LEU A 173 2.32 2.75 19.95
CA LEU A 173 2.82 3.99 20.55
C LEU A 173 3.15 3.79 22.03
N LYS A 174 2.32 3.06 22.79
CA LYS A 174 2.56 2.72 24.20
C LYS A 174 3.80 1.82 24.37
N ASN A 175 3.92 0.76 23.58
CA ASN A 175 5.05 -0.16 23.62
C ASN A 175 6.38 0.53 23.30
N LYS A 176 6.35 1.55 22.42
CA LYS A 176 7.50 2.41 22.13
C LYS A 176 7.77 3.46 23.21
N ARG A 177 6.88 3.62 24.20
CA ARG A 177 6.92 4.70 25.19
C ARG A 177 6.98 6.08 24.52
N TRP A 178 6.14 6.25 23.50
CA TRP A 178 6.05 7.53 22.80
C TRP A 178 4.86 8.36 23.25
N ASP A 179 3.89 7.76 23.89
CA ASP A 179 2.71 8.40 24.47
C ASP A 179 3.01 9.13 25.79
N VAL A 180 2.16 10.10 26.13
CA VAL A 180 2.32 10.96 27.32
C VAL A 180 2.29 10.14 28.62
N ASP A 181 1.40 9.13 28.72
CA ASP A 181 1.26 8.30 29.92
C ASP A 181 2.53 7.50 30.24
N ASN A 182 3.35 7.22 29.23
CA ASN A 182 4.64 6.54 29.37
C ASN A 182 5.84 7.50 29.24
N GLY A 183 5.64 8.82 29.46
CA GLY A 183 6.69 9.84 29.44
C GLY A 183 7.15 10.26 28.04
N GLY A 184 6.41 9.94 27.01
CA GLY A 184 6.64 10.36 25.63
C GLY A 184 5.94 11.69 25.28
N PRO A 185 6.15 12.21 24.05
CA PRO A 185 5.60 13.49 23.64
C PRO A 185 4.25 13.42 22.91
N ILE A 186 3.64 12.24 22.74
CA ILE A 186 2.45 12.05 21.90
C ILE A 186 1.22 11.93 22.78
N ASP A 187 0.28 12.86 22.66
CA ASP A 187 -1.05 12.73 23.25
C ASP A 187 -1.87 11.77 22.35
N LEU A 188 -2.37 10.68 22.94
CA LEU A 188 -3.17 9.69 22.24
C LEU A 188 -4.54 10.24 21.78
N LYS A 189 -5.00 11.38 22.30
CA LYS A 189 -6.23 12.04 21.84
C LYS A 189 -6.16 12.52 20.38
N LYS A 190 -4.94 12.73 19.85
CA LYS A 190 -4.74 13.11 18.45
C LYS A 190 -4.51 11.90 17.51
N VAL A 191 -4.62 10.69 18.03
CA VAL A 191 -4.41 9.44 17.29
C VAL A 191 -5.74 8.88 16.86
N PHE A 192 -5.87 8.56 15.58
CA PHE A 192 -7.08 8.02 14.97
C PHE A 192 -6.73 6.76 14.19
N TYR A 193 -7.52 5.71 14.42
CA TYR A 193 -7.51 4.52 13.58
C TYR A 193 -8.56 4.69 12.49
N ILE A 194 -8.11 4.78 11.24
CA ILE A 194 -8.97 4.87 10.05
C ILE A 194 -8.45 3.82 9.06
N ASN A 195 -9.15 2.69 9.00
CA ASN A 195 -8.74 1.58 8.14
C ASN A 195 -9.05 1.88 6.66
N ASN A 196 -8.44 1.09 5.77
CA ASN A 196 -8.82 1.06 4.37
C ASN A 196 -10.26 0.53 4.23
N GLY A 197 -10.82 0.72 3.07
CA GLY A 197 -12.16 0.25 2.74
C GLY A 197 -12.25 -0.14 1.27
N VAL A 198 -13.44 -0.52 0.85
CA VAL A 198 -13.84 -0.75 -0.54
C VAL A 198 -15.21 -0.13 -0.75
N ASP A 199 -15.41 0.51 -1.87
CA ASP A 199 -16.74 0.95 -2.29
C ASP A 199 -17.52 -0.27 -2.78
N LEU A 200 -18.62 -0.59 -2.10
CA LEU A 200 -19.43 -1.78 -2.42
C LEU A 200 -20.26 -1.58 -3.69
N ASP A 201 -20.70 -0.36 -3.96
CA ASP A 201 -21.47 -0.05 -5.18
C ASP A 201 -20.56 -0.11 -6.40
N ASP A 202 -19.37 0.47 -6.33
CA ASP A 202 -18.37 0.37 -7.39
C ASP A 202 -17.93 -1.09 -7.58
N PHE A 203 -17.72 -1.84 -6.50
CA PHE A 203 -17.36 -3.25 -6.57
C PHE A 203 -18.42 -4.07 -7.31
N GLU A 204 -19.70 -3.88 -6.99
CA GLU A 204 -20.80 -4.60 -7.61
C GLU A 204 -20.98 -4.19 -9.08
N ASN A 205 -20.90 -2.88 -9.38
CA ASN A 205 -20.96 -2.34 -10.73
C ASN A 205 -19.82 -2.90 -11.61
N PHE A 206 -18.59 -2.89 -11.11
CA PHE A 206 -17.43 -3.39 -11.87
C PHE A 206 -17.53 -4.91 -12.08
N LYS A 207 -18.02 -5.65 -11.11
CA LYS A 207 -18.26 -7.10 -11.23
C LYS A 207 -19.20 -7.44 -12.41
N GLN A 208 -20.18 -6.59 -12.66
CA GLN A 208 -21.17 -6.78 -13.73
C GLN A 208 -20.68 -6.26 -15.08
N GLN A 209 -19.97 -5.14 -15.10
CA GLN A 209 -19.55 -4.46 -16.33
C GLN A 209 -18.25 -5.01 -16.92
N PHE A 210 -17.31 -5.43 -16.09
CA PHE A 210 -15.97 -5.81 -16.53
C PHE A 210 -15.75 -7.33 -16.38
N ILE A 211 -16.14 -8.06 -17.39
CA ILE A 211 -16.04 -9.53 -17.45
C ILE A 211 -14.76 -9.91 -18.17
N ILE A 212 -14.01 -10.87 -17.62
CA ILE A 212 -12.88 -11.50 -18.29
C ILE A 212 -13.32 -12.84 -18.88
N ASP A 213 -13.05 -13.02 -20.15
CA ASP A 213 -13.22 -14.30 -20.83
C ASP A 213 -12.00 -15.20 -20.57
N ASP A 214 -12.03 -15.89 -19.42
CA ASP A 214 -10.96 -16.78 -18.96
C ASP A 214 -11.53 -18.19 -18.73
N PRO A 215 -11.03 -19.21 -19.48
CA PRO A 215 -11.51 -20.59 -19.34
C PRO A 215 -11.36 -21.14 -17.91
N ASP A 216 -10.30 -20.75 -17.18
CA ASP A 216 -10.10 -21.21 -15.82
C ASP A 216 -11.13 -20.63 -14.85
N LEU A 217 -11.57 -19.40 -15.08
CA LEU A 217 -12.65 -18.78 -14.28
C LEU A 217 -14.01 -19.42 -14.57
N ARG A 218 -14.23 -19.92 -15.79
CA ARG A 218 -15.48 -20.62 -16.19
C ARG A 218 -15.51 -22.09 -15.79
N SER A 219 -14.36 -22.68 -15.47
CA SER A 219 -14.26 -24.10 -15.10
C SER A 219 -15.13 -24.43 -13.88
N CYS A 220 -15.56 -25.68 -13.76
CA CYS A 220 -16.35 -26.16 -12.61
C CYS A 220 -15.52 -26.45 -11.36
N HIS A 221 -14.19 -26.45 -11.47
CA HIS A 221 -13.30 -26.70 -10.33
C HIS A 221 -13.48 -25.68 -9.21
N LYS A 222 -13.20 -26.08 -7.97
CA LYS A 222 -13.09 -25.16 -6.83
C LYS A 222 -11.85 -24.30 -6.99
N LYS A 223 -12.05 -22.99 -7.16
CA LYS A 223 -10.98 -22.03 -7.42
C LYS A 223 -10.49 -21.37 -6.14
N VAL A 224 -9.24 -21.60 -5.80
CA VAL A 224 -8.52 -20.88 -4.75
C VAL A 224 -7.81 -19.71 -5.40
N VAL A 225 -8.20 -18.48 -5.06
CA VAL A 225 -7.67 -17.28 -5.74
C VAL A 225 -6.72 -16.53 -4.82
N TYR A 226 -5.54 -16.23 -5.34
CA TYR A 226 -4.62 -15.24 -4.80
C TYR A 226 -4.48 -14.10 -5.80
N LEU A 227 -4.66 -12.87 -5.32
CA LEU A 227 -4.52 -11.68 -6.14
C LEU A 227 -3.63 -10.66 -5.43
N GLY A 228 -2.47 -10.33 -6.03
CA GLY A 228 -1.55 -9.37 -5.44
C GLY A 228 -0.09 -9.58 -5.81
N SER A 229 0.81 -8.80 -5.19
CA SER A 229 2.24 -8.85 -5.50
C SER A 229 2.87 -10.20 -5.13
N LEU A 230 3.73 -10.71 -6.00
CA LEU A 230 4.50 -11.94 -5.82
C LEU A 230 5.88 -11.59 -5.24
N ARG A 231 5.88 -11.05 -4.01
CA ARG A 231 7.09 -10.67 -3.28
C ARG A 231 7.34 -11.63 -2.11
N HIS A 232 8.56 -11.69 -1.65
CA HIS A 232 8.97 -12.55 -0.53
C HIS A 232 8.04 -12.40 0.68
N VAL A 233 7.68 -11.18 1.07
CA VAL A 233 6.79 -10.89 2.19
C VAL A 233 5.40 -11.54 2.07
N ASN A 234 4.91 -11.77 0.86
CA ASN A 234 3.61 -12.42 0.65
C ASN A 234 3.69 -13.95 0.66
N ASN A 235 4.88 -14.53 0.75
CA ASN A 235 5.13 -15.98 0.89
C ASN A 235 4.27 -16.87 -0.02
N VAL A 236 4.14 -16.49 -1.29
CA VAL A 236 3.25 -17.18 -2.24
C VAL A 236 3.71 -18.62 -2.52
N MET A 237 4.99 -18.94 -2.31
CA MET A 237 5.48 -20.32 -2.39
C MET A 237 4.73 -21.28 -1.45
N GLN A 238 4.24 -20.81 -0.31
CA GLN A 238 3.41 -21.63 0.59
C GLN A 238 2.12 -22.11 -0.08
N LEU A 239 1.56 -21.29 -0.96
CA LEU A 239 0.37 -21.67 -1.74
C LEU A 239 0.72 -22.73 -2.79
N VAL A 240 1.92 -22.65 -3.37
CA VAL A 240 2.42 -23.64 -4.33
C VAL A 240 2.57 -25.01 -3.65
N TYR A 241 3.18 -25.05 -2.47
CA TYR A 241 3.30 -26.29 -1.69
C TYR A 241 1.93 -26.85 -1.27
N ALA A 242 0.98 -25.97 -0.93
CA ALA A 242 -0.39 -26.41 -0.63
C ALA A 242 -1.09 -27.00 -1.88
N ALA A 243 -0.88 -26.39 -3.05
CA ALA A 243 -1.40 -26.89 -4.32
C ALA A 243 -0.83 -28.28 -4.63
N GLU A 244 0.47 -28.49 -4.50
CA GLU A 244 1.14 -29.77 -4.68
C GLU A 244 0.57 -30.88 -3.76
N ILE A 245 0.39 -30.55 -2.47
CA ILE A 245 -0.21 -31.51 -1.52
C ILE A 245 -1.64 -31.89 -1.94
N LEU A 246 -2.43 -30.92 -2.41
CA LEU A 246 -3.82 -31.17 -2.81
C LEU A 246 -3.89 -31.95 -4.13
N GLU A 247 -2.97 -31.73 -5.04
CA GLU A 247 -2.85 -32.50 -6.29
C GLU A 247 -2.52 -33.96 -5.99
N ASN A 248 -1.51 -34.23 -5.16
CA ASN A 248 -1.15 -35.56 -4.70
C ASN A 248 -2.31 -36.27 -3.99
N LYS A 249 -3.19 -35.54 -3.31
CA LYS A 249 -4.41 -36.06 -2.70
C LYS A 249 -5.59 -36.15 -3.67
N LYS A 250 -5.38 -35.90 -4.97
CA LYS A 250 -6.40 -35.90 -6.03
C LYS A 250 -7.65 -35.08 -5.68
N LYS A 251 -7.45 -33.91 -5.07
CA LYS A 251 -8.56 -32.99 -4.76
C LYS A 251 -8.89 -32.12 -5.96
N ASP A 252 -10.18 -31.93 -6.20
CA ASP A 252 -10.68 -31.06 -7.28
C ASP A 252 -10.61 -29.58 -6.88
N VAL A 253 -9.37 -29.06 -6.85
CA VAL A 253 -9.09 -27.67 -6.48
C VAL A 253 -8.06 -27.10 -7.44
N LYS A 254 -8.32 -25.94 -8.00
CA LYS A 254 -7.37 -25.17 -8.82
C LYS A 254 -6.97 -23.88 -8.12
N PHE A 255 -5.68 -23.60 -8.12
CA PHE A 255 -5.12 -22.35 -7.63
C PHE A 255 -4.90 -21.39 -8.80
N LEU A 256 -5.51 -20.21 -8.72
CA LEU A 256 -5.33 -19.13 -9.70
C LEU A 256 -4.56 -17.99 -9.03
N ILE A 257 -3.34 -17.76 -9.49
CA ILE A 257 -2.44 -16.74 -8.92
C ILE A 257 -2.34 -15.58 -9.90
N TYR A 258 -2.89 -14.43 -9.51
CA TYR A 258 -2.83 -13.19 -10.27
C TYR A 258 -1.83 -12.24 -9.63
N GLY A 259 -0.87 -11.76 -10.41
CA GLY A 259 0.08 -10.75 -9.95
C GLY A 259 1.48 -10.87 -10.52
N ASP A 260 2.32 -9.92 -10.11
CA ASP A 260 3.72 -9.83 -10.52
C ASP A 260 4.61 -9.55 -9.30
N GLY A 261 5.89 -9.85 -9.40
CA GLY A 261 6.88 -9.59 -8.36
C GLY A 261 8.13 -10.45 -8.49
N THR A 262 9.05 -10.24 -7.54
CA THR A 262 10.40 -10.87 -7.56
C THR A 262 10.37 -12.39 -7.44
N GLU A 263 9.31 -12.98 -6.90
CA GLU A 263 9.18 -14.43 -6.72
C GLU A 263 8.47 -15.12 -7.91
N ARG A 264 7.97 -14.37 -8.90
CA ARG A 264 7.17 -14.91 -9.99
C ARG A 264 7.86 -16.04 -10.75
N GLU A 265 9.07 -15.78 -11.22
CA GLU A 265 9.83 -16.75 -12.03
C GLU A 265 10.16 -18.02 -11.23
N LYS A 266 10.47 -17.85 -9.94
CA LYS A 266 10.69 -18.97 -9.03
C LYS A 266 9.43 -19.84 -8.88
N ILE A 267 8.26 -19.22 -8.74
CA ILE A 267 6.96 -19.92 -8.65
C ILE A 267 6.70 -20.73 -9.93
N ILE A 268 6.86 -20.08 -11.09
CA ILE A 268 6.64 -20.73 -12.40
C ILE A 268 7.60 -21.90 -12.61
N SER A 269 8.89 -21.71 -12.31
CA SER A 269 9.91 -22.75 -12.45
C SER A 269 9.60 -23.96 -11.56
N TYR A 270 9.23 -23.72 -10.30
CA TYR A 270 8.86 -24.80 -9.38
C TYR A 270 7.64 -25.58 -9.88
N CYS A 271 6.58 -24.88 -10.30
CA CYS A 271 5.37 -25.54 -10.84
C CYS A 271 5.70 -26.42 -12.06
N LYS A 272 6.60 -25.95 -12.93
CA LYS A 272 7.03 -26.71 -14.12
C LYS A 272 7.89 -27.92 -13.74
N GLU A 273 8.85 -27.77 -12.84
CA GLU A 273 9.74 -28.84 -12.37
C GLU A 273 8.96 -29.97 -11.71
N HIS A 274 7.96 -29.62 -10.89
CA HIS A 274 7.10 -30.58 -10.18
C HIS A 274 5.85 -30.99 -10.97
N GLN A 275 5.71 -30.54 -12.24
CA GLN A 275 4.62 -30.87 -13.15
C GLN A 275 3.23 -30.61 -12.55
N LEU A 276 3.08 -29.55 -11.75
CA LEU A 276 1.81 -29.23 -11.10
C LEU A 276 0.77 -28.72 -12.14
N SER A 277 -0.37 -29.37 -12.20
CA SER A 277 -1.46 -29.08 -13.13
C SER A 277 -2.60 -28.28 -12.51
N ASN A 278 -2.65 -28.26 -11.17
CA ASN A 278 -3.72 -27.62 -10.40
C ASN A 278 -3.40 -26.18 -9.98
N ILE A 279 -2.25 -25.63 -10.39
CA ILE A 279 -1.87 -24.23 -10.11
C ILE A 279 -1.54 -23.50 -11.40
N ILE A 280 -2.14 -22.33 -11.57
CA ILE A 280 -2.03 -21.51 -12.77
C ILE A 280 -1.58 -20.11 -12.36
N VAL A 281 -0.38 -19.73 -12.76
CA VAL A 281 0.13 -18.36 -12.59
C VAL A 281 -0.32 -17.56 -13.80
N LYS A 282 -1.31 -16.69 -13.57
CA LYS A 282 -1.93 -15.84 -14.59
C LYS A 282 -0.99 -14.71 -15.05
N ASP A 283 -1.45 -13.91 -15.99
CA ASP A 283 -0.70 -12.76 -16.49
C ASP A 283 -0.21 -11.84 -15.37
N LYS A 284 0.88 -11.14 -15.63
CA LYS A 284 1.62 -10.37 -14.63
C LYS A 284 0.77 -9.32 -13.92
N TRP A 285 -0.19 -8.74 -14.61
CA TRP A 285 -1.02 -7.66 -14.08
C TRP A 285 -2.46 -7.80 -14.57
N ILE A 286 -3.38 -7.49 -13.68
CA ILE A 286 -4.81 -7.40 -13.99
C ILE A 286 -5.28 -5.98 -13.66
N ASP A 287 -6.00 -5.36 -14.59
CA ASP A 287 -6.59 -4.05 -14.35
C ASP A 287 -7.54 -4.12 -13.14
N PRO A 288 -7.44 -3.22 -12.16
CA PRO A 288 -8.26 -3.22 -10.96
C PRO A 288 -9.77 -3.34 -11.21
N LYS A 289 -10.27 -2.84 -12.32
CA LYS A 289 -11.69 -2.93 -12.68
C LYS A 289 -12.19 -4.37 -12.87
N TYR A 290 -11.30 -5.32 -13.19
CA TYR A 290 -11.66 -6.75 -13.35
C TYR A 290 -11.57 -7.56 -12.06
N VAL A 291 -10.95 -7.01 -11.02
CA VAL A 291 -10.76 -7.69 -9.74
C VAL A 291 -12.08 -8.17 -9.14
N PRO A 292 -13.16 -7.38 -9.11
CA PRO A 292 -14.45 -7.82 -8.59
C PRO A 292 -15.00 -9.06 -9.30
N TYR A 293 -14.88 -9.11 -10.63
CA TYR A 293 -15.32 -10.28 -11.40
C TYR A 293 -14.52 -11.53 -11.07
N VAL A 294 -13.19 -11.44 -11.05
CA VAL A 294 -12.30 -12.56 -10.71
C VAL A 294 -12.63 -13.12 -9.33
N LEU A 295 -12.74 -12.24 -8.33
CA LEU A 295 -13.05 -12.63 -6.96
C LEU A 295 -14.45 -13.24 -6.81
N SER A 296 -15.43 -12.80 -7.61
CA SER A 296 -16.79 -13.38 -7.60
C SER A 296 -16.81 -14.85 -8.05
N LYS A 297 -15.85 -15.27 -8.89
CA LYS A 297 -15.70 -16.64 -9.41
C LYS A 297 -14.88 -17.53 -8.50
N SER A 298 -14.30 -17.03 -7.44
CA SER A 298 -13.55 -17.85 -6.49
C SER A 298 -14.45 -18.73 -5.64
N TYR A 299 -13.93 -19.88 -5.22
CA TYR A 299 -14.49 -20.68 -4.13
C TYR A 299 -14.02 -20.13 -2.78
N LEU A 300 -12.74 -19.74 -2.68
CA LEU A 300 -12.15 -19.03 -1.57
C LEU A 300 -10.98 -18.15 -2.02
N ASN A 301 -10.65 -17.14 -1.23
CA ASN A 301 -9.54 -16.23 -1.45
C ASN A 301 -8.47 -16.42 -0.38
N ILE A 302 -7.20 -16.21 -0.74
CA ILE A 302 -6.09 -16.37 0.20
C ILE A 302 -5.40 -15.04 0.45
N LEU A 303 -5.33 -14.68 1.72
CA LEU A 303 -4.52 -13.59 2.23
C LEU A 303 -3.30 -14.18 2.95
N ASN A 304 -2.17 -14.24 2.26
CA ASN A 304 -0.97 -14.93 2.74
C ASN A 304 0.19 -13.96 2.92
N TYR A 305 0.92 -14.15 4.02
CA TYR A 305 2.13 -13.39 4.36
C TYR A 305 3.17 -14.30 5.00
N LEU A 306 4.42 -13.85 5.03
CA LEU A 306 5.44 -14.44 5.86
C LEU A 306 5.02 -14.32 7.33
N SER A 307 5.16 -15.43 8.08
CA SER A 307 5.02 -15.39 9.53
C SER A 307 6.14 -14.53 10.11
N SER A 308 5.78 -13.39 10.67
CA SER A 308 6.71 -12.46 11.31
C SER A 308 5.97 -11.63 12.35
N ASP A 309 6.72 -10.98 13.22
CA ASP A 309 6.20 -9.99 14.18
C ASP A 309 5.55 -8.76 13.51
N PHE A 310 5.69 -8.67 12.19
CA PHE A 310 5.11 -7.63 11.35
C PHE A 310 3.60 -7.41 11.56
N ALA A 311 2.86 -8.49 11.78
CA ALA A 311 1.41 -8.44 11.96
C ALA A 311 0.94 -8.12 13.38
N LYS A 312 1.83 -8.06 14.37
CA LYS A 312 1.47 -7.82 15.79
C LYS A 312 0.68 -6.53 16.00
N ASN A 313 0.94 -5.53 15.17
CA ASN A 313 0.28 -4.23 15.27
C ASN A 313 -0.95 -4.11 14.38
N GLY A 314 -1.39 -5.19 13.76
CA GLY A 314 -2.45 -5.19 12.75
C GLY A 314 -1.93 -4.92 11.33
N ILE A 315 -2.74 -5.24 10.35
CA ILE A 315 -2.44 -5.05 8.93
C ILE A 315 -3.62 -4.35 8.27
N SER A 316 -3.31 -3.36 7.43
CA SER A 316 -4.28 -2.76 6.52
C SER A 316 -3.94 -3.15 5.09
N SER A 317 -4.57 -4.22 4.61
CA SER A 317 -4.36 -4.71 3.25
C SER A 317 -5.57 -4.41 2.37
N SER A 318 -5.40 -3.65 1.29
CA SER A 318 -6.48 -3.38 0.32
C SER A 318 -7.09 -4.67 -0.24
N LYS A 319 -6.29 -5.73 -0.40
CA LYS A 319 -6.76 -7.07 -0.82
C LYS A 319 -7.83 -7.63 0.11
N MET A 320 -7.64 -7.47 1.43
CA MET A 320 -8.58 -8.00 2.43
C MET A 320 -9.97 -7.43 2.21
N PHE A 321 -10.09 -6.12 2.02
CA PHE A 321 -11.39 -5.45 1.81
C PHE A 321 -12.05 -5.90 0.51
N GLN A 322 -11.28 -6.07 -0.56
CA GLN A 322 -11.77 -6.62 -1.82
C GLN A 322 -12.26 -8.07 -1.68
N TYR A 323 -11.54 -8.90 -0.92
CA TYR A 323 -11.95 -10.27 -0.63
C TYR A 323 -13.22 -10.33 0.21
N MET A 324 -13.36 -9.44 1.19
CA MET A 324 -14.58 -9.30 1.99
C MET A 324 -15.77 -8.86 1.13
N ALA A 325 -15.59 -7.87 0.25
CA ALA A 325 -16.62 -7.40 -0.68
C ALA A 325 -17.09 -8.51 -1.64
N ALA A 326 -16.20 -9.42 -2.01
CA ALA A 326 -16.58 -10.56 -2.85
C ALA A 326 -17.52 -11.57 -2.16
N GLY A 327 -17.68 -11.51 -0.84
CA GLY A 327 -18.56 -12.40 -0.08
C GLY A 327 -18.13 -13.87 -0.13
N LYS A 328 -16.86 -14.16 -0.38
CA LYS A 328 -16.29 -15.52 -0.44
C LYS A 328 -15.46 -15.81 0.80
N PRO A 329 -15.34 -17.08 1.21
CA PRO A 329 -14.46 -17.45 2.32
C PRO A 329 -13.04 -16.93 2.10
N ILE A 330 -12.39 -16.50 3.19
CA ILE A 330 -11.01 -16.03 3.17
C ILE A 330 -10.18 -16.95 4.07
N VAL A 331 -9.09 -17.48 3.54
CA VAL A 331 -8.07 -18.16 4.33
C VAL A 331 -6.91 -17.19 4.54
N CYS A 332 -6.60 -16.94 5.82
CA CYS A 332 -5.54 -16.02 6.21
C CYS A 332 -4.57 -16.72 7.16
N ASN A 333 -3.26 -16.54 6.94
CA ASN A 333 -2.22 -17.08 7.82
C ASN A 333 -1.61 -16.00 8.75
N ILE A 334 -2.24 -14.84 8.83
CA ILE A 334 -1.75 -13.74 9.67
C ILE A 334 -2.17 -14.02 11.11
N ASN A 335 -1.20 -14.00 12.00
CA ASN A 335 -1.44 -14.04 13.43
C ASN A 335 -1.61 -12.60 13.95
N ILE A 336 -2.85 -12.15 14.05
CA ILE A 336 -3.21 -10.84 14.62
C ILE A 336 -3.66 -11.11 16.04
N TYR A 337 -3.02 -10.49 17.01
CA TYR A 337 -3.56 -10.43 18.37
C TYR A 337 -4.64 -9.33 18.40
N ASP A 338 -5.88 -9.74 18.45
CA ASP A 338 -6.99 -8.90 18.88
C ASP A 338 -7.26 -9.10 20.36
#